data_3da3fd71c00f184d33735f602d153dfc
#
_entry.id   3da3fd71c00f184d33735f602d153dfc
#
_cell.length_a   1.000
_cell.length_b   1.000
_cell.length_c   1.000
_cell.angle_alpha   90.00
_cell.angle_beta   90.00
_cell.angle_gamma   90.00
#
_symmetry.space_group_name_H-M   'P 1'
#
loop_
_entity.id
_entity.type
_entity.pdbx_description
1 polymer ?
#
loop_
_entity_poly.entity_id
_entity_poly.type
_entity_poly.pdbx_seq_one_letter_code
_entity_poly.pdbx_strand_id
1 'polypeptide(L)'
;MTTALDLDPFREAAMIAAQNDAFRRSILGNPPVADAPQGQFVMTRGVAALGPDAQLELTRHLAAFDAFNADSDPQGWHEMGGIEFDGTTVWFKIDLY
;
A
#
# COMPACT_ATOMS: atom_id res chain seq x y z
N MET A 1 -10.78 -32.30 1.14
CA MET A 1 -10.71 -31.57 0.88
C MET A 1 -10.33 -30.66 1.06
N THR A 2 -10.20 -30.02 1.12
CA THR A 2 -9.90 -29.23 1.14
C THR A 2 -9.65 -28.33 0.86
N THR A 3 -9.97 -28.16 0.44
CA THR A 3 -9.59 -27.57 -0.28
C THR A 3 -9.92 -26.18 -0.50
N ALA A 4 -10.87 -25.59 0.11
CA ALA A 4 -11.03 -24.18 0.20
C ALA A 4 -9.79 -23.51 0.76
N LEU A 5 -8.99 -24.34 1.38
CA LEU A 5 -7.71 -23.90 1.94
C LEU A 5 -6.60 -23.97 0.92
N ASP A 6 -6.86 -24.58 -0.23
CA ASP A 6 -5.84 -24.77 -1.25
C ASP A 6 -5.97 -23.75 -2.36
N LEU A 7 -6.00 -22.50 -1.98
CA LEU A 7 -5.93 -21.43 -2.96
C LEU A 7 -4.57 -21.51 -3.64
N ASP A 8 -4.57 -21.46 -4.96
CA ASP A 8 -3.30 -21.40 -5.65
C ASP A 8 -2.58 -20.07 -5.31
N PRO A 9 -1.25 -20.04 -5.41
CA PRO A 9 -0.49 -18.86 -5.00
C PRO A 9 -0.88 -17.57 -5.72
N PHE A 10 -1.34 -17.66 -6.97
CA PHE A 10 -1.73 -16.47 -7.72
C PHE A 10 -3.03 -15.88 -7.20
N ARG A 11 -3.99 -16.71 -6.85
CA ARG A 11 -5.26 -16.26 -6.28
C ARG A 11 -5.05 -15.66 -4.89
N GLU A 12 -4.22 -16.30 -4.08
CA GLU A 12 -3.88 -15.79 -2.76
C GLU A 12 -3.19 -14.43 -2.85
N ALA A 13 -2.21 -14.32 -3.75
CA ALA A 13 -1.50 -13.05 -3.96
C ALA A 13 -2.46 -11.96 -4.41
N ALA A 14 -3.38 -12.27 -5.31
CA ALA A 14 -4.37 -11.29 -5.79
C ALA A 14 -5.29 -10.82 -4.68
N MET A 15 -5.69 -11.71 -3.77
CA MET A 15 -6.52 -11.36 -2.63
C MET A 15 -5.78 -10.43 -1.67
N ILE A 16 -4.53 -10.75 -1.37
CA ILE A 16 -3.69 -9.92 -0.49
C ILE A 16 -3.47 -8.55 -1.13
N ALA A 17 -3.15 -8.52 -2.42
CA ALA A 17 -2.96 -7.28 -3.15
C ALA A 17 -4.21 -6.41 -3.12
N ALA A 18 -5.39 -7.01 -3.30
CA ALA A 18 -6.65 -6.28 -3.27
C ALA A 18 -6.91 -5.67 -1.90
N GLN A 19 -6.60 -6.39 -0.82
CA GLN A 19 -6.73 -5.88 0.54
C GLN A 19 -5.79 -4.70 0.79
N ASN A 20 -4.54 -4.83 0.37
CA ASN A 20 -3.54 -3.78 0.53
C ASN A 20 -3.89 -2.55 -0.30
N ASP A 21 -4.38 -2.74 -1.53
CA ASP A 21 -4.83 -1.64 -2.37
C ASP A 21 -6.02 -0.92 -1.75
N ALA A 22 -6.98 -1.67 -1.21
CA ALA A 22 -8.15 -1.09 -0.56
C ALA A 22 -7.75 -0.27 0.67
N PHE A 23 -6.84 -0.79 1.50
CA PHE A 23 -6.33 -0.07 2.66
C PHE A 23 -5.63 1.23 2.24
N ARG A 24 -4.73 1.14 1.27
CA ARG A 24 -3.95 2.28 0.79
C ARG A 24 -4.85 3.39 0.23
N ARG A 25 -5.85 3.01 -0.57
CA ARG A 25 -6.80 3.96 -1.14
C ARG A 25 -7.71 4.59 -0.10
N SER A 26 -7.95 3.89 1.00
CA SER A 26 -8.82 4.39 2.06
C SER A 26 -8.17 5.46 2.93
N ILE A 27 -6.85 5.64 2.86
CA ILE A 27 -6.12 6.58 3.70
C ILE A 27 -6.66 8.01 3.55
N LEU A 28 -6.99 8.41 2.33
CA LEU A 28 -7.55 9.74 2.08
C LEU A 28 -9.05 9.83 2.41
N GLY A 29 -9.74 8.70 2.46
CA GLY A 29 -11.15 8.62 2.82
C GLY A 29 -12.13 9.30 1.88
N ASN A 30 -11.73 9.63 0.65
CA ASN A 30 -12.60 10.36 -0.27
C ASN A 30 -12.38 9.92 -1.72
N PRO A 31 -13.27 9.10 -2.30
CA PRO A 31 -14.43 8.52 -1.61
C PRO A 31 -14.02 7.39 -0.67
N PRO A 32 -14.86 7.08 0.32
CA PRO A 32 -14.58 5.95 1.19
C PRO A 32 -14.57 4.64 0.39
N VAL A 33 -13.64 3.76 0.73
CA VAL A 33 -13.56 2.44 0.11
C VAL A 33 -14.34 1.47 0.99
N ALA A 34 -15.38 0.84 0.42
CA ALA A 34 -16.21 -0.12 1.14
C ALA A 34 -15.37 -1.34 1.53
N ASP A 35 -15.56 -1.81 2.76
CA ASP A 35 -14.90 -3.00 3.30
C ASP A 35 -13.36 -2.90 3.32
N ALA A 36 -12.82 -1.69 3.31
CA ALA A 36 -11.38 -1.51 3.42
C ALA A 36 -10.89 -2.01 4.79
N PRO A 37 -9.75 -2.71 4.84
CA PRO A 37 -9.17 -3.12 6.11
C PRO A 37 -8.88 -1.93 7.01
N GLN A 38 -9.11 -2.10 8.30
CA GLN A 38 -8.78 -1.09 9.29
C GLN A 38 -7.27 -1.12 9.55
N GLY A 39 -6.68 0.04 9.76
CA GLY A 39 -5.26 0.09 9.97
C GLY A 39 -4.80 1.44 10.50
N GLN A 40 -3.51 1.51 10.80
CA GLN A 40 -2.85 2.69 11.30
C GLN A 40 -1.85 3.19 10.26
N PHE A 41 -1.88 4.49 10.00
CA PHE A 41 -0.95 5.13 9.07
C PHE A 41 0.13 5.86 9.88
N VAL A 42 1.38 5.48 9.63
CA VAL A 42 2.52 6.01 10.38
C VAL A 42 3.56 6.53 9.39
N MET A 43 4.12 7.69 9.68
CA MET A 43 5.22 8.26 8.91
C MET A 43 6.51 8.18 9.71
N THR A 44 7.62 7.92 9.02
CA THR A 44 8.93 8.01 9.64
C THR A 44 9.25 9.47 9.97
N ARG A 45 10.21 9.66 10.86
CA ARG A 45 10.66 11.01 11.27
C ARG A 45 11.12 11.83 10.06
N GLY A 46 11.84 11.21 9.12
CA GLY A 46 12.33 11.90 7.93
C GLY A 46 11.21 12.40 7.04
N VAL A 47 10.17 11.59 6.83
CA VAL A 47 9.01 11.99 6.05
C VAL A 47 8.21 13.07 6.79
N ALA A 48 8.01 12.88 8.09
CA ALA A 48 7.27 13.87 8.89
C ALA A 48 7.95 15.25 8.88
N ALA A 49 9.27 15.30 8.79
CA ALA A 49 10.03 16.55 8.77
C ALA A 49 9.86 17.35 7.48
N LEU A 50 9.29 16.76 6.42
CA LEU A 50 9.07 17.46 5.15
C LEU A 50 7.95 18.50 5.22
N GLY A 51 7.12 18.45 6.26
CA GLY A 51 6.05 19.42 6.46
C GLY A 51 4.70 18.93 5.92
N PRO A 52 3.60 19.62 6.31
CA PRO A 52 2.24 19.15 6.01
C PRO A 52 1.89 19.08 4.52
N ASP A 53 2.39 20.03 3.72
CA ASP A 53 2.08 20.03 2.28
C ASP A 53 2.72 18.83 1.58
N ALA A 54 4.00 18.54 1.89
CA ALA A 54 4.70 17.40 1.35
C ALA A 54 4.08 16.08 1.83
N GLN A 55 3.68 16.01 3.09
CA GLN A 55 3.01 14.84 3.65
C GLN A 55 1.71 14.54 2.92
N LEU A 56 0.90 15.56 2.65
CA LEU A 56 -0.35 15.40 1.92
C LEU A 56 -0.11 14.92 0.50
N GLU A 57 0.86 15.51 -0.18
CA GLU A 57 1.19 15.12 -1.55
C GLU A 57 1.69 13.69 -1.62
N LEU A 58 2.57 13.28 -0.69
CA LEU A 58 3.04 11.91 -0.59
C LEU A 58 1.89 10.94 -0.32
N THR A 59 0.94 11.32 0.53
CA THR A 59 -0.22 10.49 0.82
C THR A 59 -1.09 10.29 -0.42
N ARG A 60 -1.24 11.32 -1.24
CA ARG A 60 -1.95 11.20 -2.52
C ARG A 60 -1.23 10.24 -3.47
N HIS A 61 0.09 10.36 -3.57
CA HIS A 61 0.89 9.44 -4.38
C HIS A 61 0.76 8.01 -3.88
N LEU A 62 0.78 7.82 -2.57
CA LEU A 62 0.63 6.51 -1.94
C LEU A 62 -0.73 5.90 -2.29
N ALA A 63 -1.81 6.66 -2.17
CA ALA A 63 -3.16 6.18 -2.45
C ALA A 63 -3.33 5.79 -3.93
N ALA A 64 -2.65 6.49 -4.83
CA ALA A 64 -2.75 6.27 -6.27
C ALA A 64 -1.67 5.33 -6.82
N PHE A 65 -0.77 4.85 -5.97
CA PHE A 65 0.39 4.07 -6.42
C PHE A 65 -0.03 2.75 -7.08
N ASP A 66 0.55 2.46 -8.23
CA ASP A 66 0.30 1.21 -8.97
C ASP A 66 1.55 0.66 -9.67
N ALA A 67 2.70 1.27 -9.44
CA ALA A 67 3.95 0.91 -10.11
C ALA A 67 4.69 -0.24 -9.41
N PHE A 68 3.97 -1.29 -9.07
CA PHE A 68 4.56 -2.48 -8.45
C PHE A 68 5.32 -3.30 -9.49
N ASN A 69 6.45 -3.87 -9.08
CA ASN A 69 7.30 -4.65 -9.97
C ASN A 69 7.92 -5.82 -9.21
N ALA A 70 8.58 -6.74 -9.94
CA ALA A 70 9.12 -7.96 -9.36
C ALA A 70 10.25 -7.70 -8.35
N ASP A 71 10.96 -6.58 -8.45
CA ASP A 71 12.06 -6.25 -7.53
C ASP A 71 11.56 -5.79 -6.18
N SER A 72 10.53 -4.92 -6.17
CA SER A 72 9.97 -4.39 -4.93
C SER A 72 8.80 -5.21 -4.39
N ASP A 73 8.17 -6.03 -5.25
CA ASP A 73 6.95 -6.77 -4.92
C ASP A 73 7.01 -8.19 -5.49
N PRO A 74 7.99 -9.00 -5.07
CA PRO A 74 8.20 -10.33 -5.68
C PRO A 74 7.04 -11.28 -5.50
N GLN A 75 6.23 -11.15 -4.46
CA GLN A 75 5.05 -11.99 -4.24
C GLN A 75 3.79 -11.47 -4.94
N GLY A 76 3.81 -10.25 -5.45
CA GLY A 76 2.63 -9.63 -6.03
C GLY A 76 1.57 -9.25 -4.99
N TRP A 77 1.96 -8.95 -3.77
CA TRP A 77 1.06 -8.61 -2.65
C TRP A 77 0.72 -7.14 -2.54
N HIS A 78 1.40 -6.29 -3.30
CA HIS A 78 1.25 -4.83 -3.22
C HIS A 78 1.49 -4.27 -1.82
N GLU A 79 2.46 -4.86 -1.10
CA GLU A 79 2.74 -4.46 0.27
C GLU A 79 3.84 -3.42 0.39
N MET A 80 4.63 -3.20 -0.67
CA MET A 80 5.77 -2.31 -0.63
C MET A 80 5.98 -1.64 -1.97
N GLY A 81 6.38 -0.39 -1.93
CA GLY A 81 6.72 0.33 -3.15
C GLY A 81 7.54 1.57 -2.88
N GLY A 82 8.21 2.06 -3.92
CA GLY A 82 8.99 3.29 -3.87
C GLY A 82 8.29 4.39 -4.64
N ILE A 83 8.10 5.53 -4.01
CA ILE A 83 7.49 6.71 -4.60
C ILE A 83 8.60 7.72 -4.87
N GLU A 84 8.74 8.11 -6.14
CA GLU A 84 9.67 9.20 -6.47
C GLU A 84 9.04 10.52 -6.07
N PHE A 85 9.71 11.23 -5.18
CA PHE A 85 9.23 12.51 -4.68
C PHE A 85 10.39 13.47 -4.55
N ASP A 86 10.33 14.55 -5.33
CA ASP A 86 11.29 15.65 -5.26
C ASP A 86 12.75 15.15 -5.37
N GLY A 87 13.00 14.23 -6.31
CA GLY A 87 14.32 13.68 -6.58
C GLY A 87 14.79 12.61 -5.61
N THR A 88 13.94 12.17 -4.71
CA THR A 88 14.25 11.14 -3.71
C THR A 88 13.19 10.06 -3.74
N THR A 89 13.60 8.81 -3.52
CA THR A 89 12.65 7.70 -3.41
C THR A 89 12.18 7.59 -1.97
N VAL A 90 10.87 7.66 -1.78
CA VAL A 90 10.22 7.44 -0.48
C VAL A 90 9.56 6.08 -0.50
N TRP A 91 9.93 5.21 0.43
CA TRP A 91 9.42 3.84 0.49
C TRP A 91 8.23 3.74 1.43
N PHE A 92 7.23 2.97 1.02
CA PHE A 92 6.14 2.58 1.91
C PHE A 92 6.12 1.08 2.10
N LYS A 93 5.54 0.65 3.21
CA LYS A 93 5.31 -0.76 3.49
C LYS A 93 4.01 -0.93 4.25
N ILE A 94 3.24 -1.95 3.89
CA ILE A 94 2.00 -2.30 4.58
C ILE A 94 2.23 -3.64 5.28
N ASP A 95 2.12 -3.62 6.59
CA ASP A 95 2.23 -4.83 7.41
C ASP A 95 0.85 -5.24 7.90
N LEU A 96 0.55 -6.53 7.81
CA LEU A 96 -0.69 -7.09 8.31
C LEU A 96 -0.46 -7.68 9.70
N TYR A 97 -1.36 -7.37 10.60
CA TYR A 97 -1.30 -7.86 11.98
C TYR A 97 -2.53 -8.68 12.31
#